data_56dfb148f56cd1d4e71782bbe254e091
#
_entry.id   56dfb148f56cd1d4e71782bbe254e091
#
_cell.length_a   1.000
_cell.length_b   1.000
_cell.length_c   1.000
_cell.angle_alpha   90.00
_cell.angle_beta   90.00
_cell.angle_gamma   90.00
#
_symmetry.space_group_name_H-M   'P 1'
#
loop_
_entity.id
_entity.type
_entity.pdbx_description
1 polymer ?
#
loop_
_entity_poly.entity_id
_entity_poly.type
_entity_poly.pdbx_seq_one_letter_code
_entity_poly.pdbx_strand_id
1 'polypeptide(L)'
;MEYKDLIRKKIGRIADRLLTVLFSICILIIVFISFQVTTFTTFHIPSDSMYPALQAGNNVLVNKWIMGTRIFNIWDALEGKEVKIHRLPGDTLEIRNGFYRIRGTGEELGNMAAQRRISALTENDSRGVVMESFPWSKRLGWTIKEFGPLPVPAKGQVVSLDSTSILFYQHIIRYEQKKKLSLRDKLVYLGDSLIREYRFRENYYFVSGDNMENSRDSRYWGLLPESYIVGKATRIWKSKDPADGHIRWDRVFKKIE
;
A
#
# COMPACT_ATOMS: atom_id res chain seq x y z
N MET A 1 -11.96 -61.25 -38.76
CA MET A 1 -12.68 -60.56 -37.69
C MET A 1 -11.72 -60.10 -36.54
N GLU A 2 -10.84 -60.95 -36.06
CA GLU A 2 -9.86 -60.70 -34.98
C GLU A 2 -8.86 -59.54 -35.21
N TYR A 3 -8.37 -59.36 -36.44
CA TYR A 3 -7.37 -58.32 -36.75
C TYR A 3 -7.94 -56.90 -36.56
N LYS A 4 -9.19 -56.66 -36.92
CA LYS A 4 -9.84 -55.33 -36.75
C LYS A 4 -10.07 -54.98 -35.28
N ASP A 5 -10.40 -56.00 -34.46
CA ASP A 5 -10.60 -55.81 -33.02
C ASP A 5 -9.28 -55.53 -32.28
N LEU A 6 -8.19 -56.12 -32.73
CA LEU A 6 -6.85 -55.87 -32.18
C LEU A 6 -6.39 -54.45 -32.49
N ILE A 7 -6.62 -53.95 -33.69
CA ILE A 7 -6.30 -52.56 -34.10
C ILE A 7 -7.15 -51.59 -33.25
N ARG A 8 -8.45 -51.83 -33.12
CA ARG A 8 -9.35 -50.98 -32.35
C ARG A 8 -8.95 -50.89 -30.89
N LYS A 9 -8.56 -52.00 -30.26
CA LYS A 9 -8.00 -52.01 -28.89
C LYS A 9 -6.68 -51.28 -28.78
N LYS A 10 -5.83 -51.34 -29.79
CA LYS A 10 -4.54 -50.64 -29.81
C LYS A 10 -4.73 -49.12 -29.95
N ILE A 11 -5.64 -48.71 -30.82
CA ILE A 11 -6.02 -47.30 -31.03
C ILE A 11 -6.66 -46.75 -29.73
N GLY A 12 -7.59 -47.50 -29.09
CA GLY A 12 -8.21 -47.07 -27.83
C GLY A 12 -7.19 -46.86 -26.73
N ARG A 13 -6.23 -47.78 -26.56
CA ARG A 13 -5.16 -47.61 -25.54
C ARG A 13 -4.24 -46.39 -25.81
N ILE A 14 -3.98 -46.07 -27.10
CA ILE A 14 -3.22 -44.89 -27.46
C ILE A 14 -4.03 -43.63 -27.17
N ALA A 15 -5.32 -43.64 -27.53
CA ALA A 15 -6.22 -42.51 -27.23
C ALA A 15 -6.37 -42.25 -25.73
N ASP A 16 -6.51 -43.29 -24.91
CA ASP A 16 -6.60 -43.18 -23.44
C ASP A 16 -5.30 -42.60 -22.84
N ARG A 17 -4.13 -43.03 -23.34
CA ARG A 17 -2.83 -42.46 -22.92
C ARG A 17 -2.70 -40.99 -23.29
N LEU A 18 -3.07 -40.63 -24.51
CA LEU A 18 -3.05 -39.24 -24.97
C LEU A 18 -3.99 -38.37 -24.13
N LEU A 19 -5.20 -38.88 -23.85
CA LEU A 19 -6.17 -38.16 -23.00
C LEU A 19 -5.65 -37.96 -21.57
N THR A 20 -5.00 -38.98 -20.99
CA THR A 20 -4.40 -38.91 -19.66
C THR A 20 -3.27 -37.87 -19.62
N VAL A 21 -2.39 -37.86 -20.65
CA VAL A 21 -1.31 -36.86 -20.75
C VAL A 21 -1.88 -35.46 -20.89
N LEU A 22 -2.88 -35.28 -21.75
CA LEU A 22 -3.52 -33.98 -21.94
C LEU A 22 -4.17 -33.48 -20.65
N PHE A 23 -4.88 -34.34 -19.95
CA PHE A 23 -5.50 -34.03 -18.65
C PHE A 23 -4.46 -33.64 -17.59
N SER A 24 -3.34 -34.38 -17.52
CA SER A 24 -2.24 -34.06 -16.61
C SER A 24 -1.61 -32.69 -16.90
N ILE A 25 -1.43 -32.36 -18.19
CA ILE A 25 -0.94 -31.04 -18.61
C ILE A 25 -1.94 -29.95 -18.20
N CYS A 26 -3.24 -30.15 -18.40
CA CYS A 26 -4.26 -29.19 -17.98
C CYS A 26 -4.22 -28.94 -16.46
N ILE A 27 -4.08 -30.00 -15.65
CA ILE A 27 -3.95 -29.86 -14.19
C ILE A 27 -2.70 -29.05 -13.83
N LEU A 28 -1.55 -29.36 -14.43
CA LEU A 28 -0.31 -28.63 -14.19
C LEU A 28 -0.42 -27.15 -14.54
N ILE A 29 -1.09 -26.84 -15.64
CA ILE A 29 -1.35 -25.44 -16.05
C ILE A 29 -2.25 -24.75 -15.02
N ILE A 30 -3.33 -25.39 -14.57
CA ILE A 30 -4.24 -24.83 -13.55
C ILE A 30 -3.49 -24.56 -12.24
N VAL A 31 -2.69 -25.52 -11.77
CA VAL A 31 -1.87 -25.36 -10.56
C VAL A 31 -0.87 -24.23 -10.73
N PHE A 32 -0.18 -24.15 -11.86
CA PHE A 32 0.76 -23.09 -12.17
C PHE A 32 0.12 -21.70 -12.18
N ILE A 33 -1.03 -21.57 -12.86
CA ILE A 33 -1.77 -20.29 -12.90
C ILE A 33 -2.26 -19.92 -11.50
N SER A 34 -2.80 -20.87 -10.73
CA SER A 34 -3.24 -20.64 -9.36
C SER A 34 -2.09 -20.18 -8.47
N PHE A 35 -0.91 -20.78 -8.60
CA PHE A 35 0.29 -20.36 -7.89
C PHE A 35 0.73 -18.96 -8.29
N GLN A 36 0.75 -18.63 -9.59
CA GLN A 36 1.08 -17.29 -10.08
C GLN A 36 0.12 -16.22 -9.52
N VAL A 37 -1.18 -16.48 -9.60
CA VAL A 37 -2.21 -15.52 -9.14
C VAL A 37 -2.13 -15.28 -7.62
N THR A 38 -1.81 -16.31 -6.84
CA THR A 38 -1.73 -16.20 -5.37
C THR A 38 -0.40 -15.58 -4.89
N THR A 39 0.69 -15.78 -5.63
CA THR A 39 2.04 -15.40 -5.19
C THR A 39 2.46 -14.02 -5.65
N PHE A 40 2.22 -13.70 -6.92
CA PHE A 40 2.69 -12.48 -7.53
C PHE A 40 1.57 -11.72 -8.22
N THR A 41 1.74 -10.40 -8.26
CA THR A 41 0.92 -9.52 -9.09
C THR A 41 1.80 -8.42 -9.68
N THR A 42 1.34 -7.80 -10.75
CA THR A 42 2.06 -6.71 -11.40
C THR A 42 1.26 -5.43 -11.29
N PHE A 43 1.95 -4.33 -10.98
CA PHE A 43 1.37 -3.00 -10.97
C PHE A 43 2.13 -2.08 -11.92
N HIS A 44 1.38 -1.23 -12.60
CA HIS A 44 1.92 -0.14 -13.39
C HIS A 44 2.09 1.10 -12.51
N ILE A 45 3.25 1.78 -12.64
CA ILE A 45 3.56 2.98 -11.89
C ILE A 45 3.22 4.20 -12.74
N PRO A 46 2.17 4.95 -12.38
CA PRO A 46 1.73 6.09 -13.18
C PRO A 46 2.48 7.39 -12.85
N SER A 47 3.22 7.46 -11.75
CA SER A 47 3.80 8.70 -11.23
C SER A 47 5.22 8.53 -10.69
N ASP A 48 5.90 9.64 -10.44
CA ASP A 48 7.27 9.69 -9.91
C ASP A 48 7.32 9.90 -8.39
N SER A 49 6.24 9.57 -7.66
CA SER A 49 6.19 9.74 -6.20
C SER A 49 7.23 8.91 -5.43
N MET A 50 7.77 7.86 -6.07
CA MET A 50 8.80 6.97 -5.53
C MET A 50 10.16 7.14 -6.23
N TYR A 51 10.38 8.25 -6.93
CA TYR A 51 11.67 8.56 -7.54
C TYR A 51 12.76 8.70 -6.46
N PRO A 52 13.99 8.19 -6.65
CA PRO A 52 14.53 7.56 -7.87
C PRO A 52 14.31 6.05 -7.97
N ALA A 53 13.83 5.38 -6.89
CA ALA A 53 13.67 3.93 -6.87
C ALA A 53 12.72 3.44 -7.98
N LEU A 54 11.55 4.09 -8.08
CA LEU A 54 10.55 3.81 -9.13
C LEU A 54 10.23 5.09 -9.89
N GLN A 55 9.90 4.93 -11.16
CA GLN A 55 9.59 6.02 -12.09
C GLN A 55 8.30 5.70 -12.83
N ALA A 56 7.60 6.73 -13.28
CA ALA A 56 6.46 6.59 -14.17
C ALA A 56 6.80 5.69 -15.37
N GLY A 57 5.89 4.77 -15.72
CA GLY A 57 6.09 3.78 -16.78
C GLY A 57 6.80 2.49 -16.34
N ASN A 58 7.22 2.36 -15.06
CA ASN A 58 7.67 1.09 -14.54
C ASN A 58 6.47 0.14 -14.33
N ASN A 59 6.67 -1.14 -14.61
CA ASN A 59 5.79 -2.21 -14.16
C ASN A 59 6.55 -3.05 -13.14
N VAL A 60 6.02 -3.15 -11.93
CA VAL A 60 6.68 -3.82 -10.82
C VAL A 60 6.05 -5.15 -10.50
N LEU A 61 6.88 -6.09 -10.08
CA LEU A 61 6.46 -7.38 -9.57
C LEU A 61 6.32 -7.30 -8.06
N VAL A 62 5.09 -7.49 -7.57
CA VAL A 62 4.76 -7.45 -6.15
C VAL A 62 4.61 -8.86 -5.62
N ASN A 63 5.36 -9.17 -4.57
CA ASN A 63 5.24 -10.42 -3.82
C ASN A 63 4.19 -10.25 -2.71
N LYS A 64 3.11 -11.01 -2.80
CA LYS A 64 2.00 -10.98 -1.85
C LYS A 64 2.28 -11.74 -0.55
N TRP A 65 3.20 -12.71 -0.57
CA TRP A 65 3.47 -13.59 0.57
C TRP A 65 4.11 -12.86 1.75
N ILE A 66 4.85 -11.78 1.50
CA ILE A 66 5.55 -11.03 2.54
C ILE A 66 4.58 -10.40 3.54
N MET A 67 3.38 -10.00 3.07
CA MET A 67 2.33 -9.38 3.91
C MET A 67 1.16 -10.33 4.20
N GLY A 68 1.30 -11.61 3.88
CA GLY A 68 0.22 -12.60 3.92
C GLY A 68 -0.63 -12.59 2.65
N THR A 69 -1.12 -13.78 2.26
CA THR A 69 -2.00 -13.94 1.09
C THR A 69 -3.38 -13.39 1.44
N ARG A 70 -3.74 -12.26 0.85
CA ARG A 70 -5.06 -11.63 1.05
C ARG A 70 -5.82 -11.61 -0.26
N ILE A 71 -7.11 -11.85 -0.19
CA ILE A 71 -8.03 -11.66 -1.32
C ILE A 71 -8.38 -10.18 -1.33
N PHE A 72 -7.81 -9.44 -2.29
CA PHE A 72 -8.09 -8.02 -2.47
C PHE A 72 -9.24 -7.81 -3.44
N ASN A 73 -10.00 -6.75 -3.21
CA ASN A 73 -10.87 -6.23 -4.24
C ASN A 73 -9.99 -5.59 -5.32
N ILE A 74 -9.90 -6.26 -6.48
CA ILE A 74 -9.03 -5.88 -7.61
C ILE A 74 -9.30 -4.43 -8.06
N TRP A 75 -10.52 -3.95 -7.92
CA TRP A 75 -10.92 -2.62 -8.35
C TRP A 75 -10.33 -1.50 -7.46
N ASP A 76 -10.20 -1.72 -6.15
CA ASP A 76 -9.60 -0.76 -5.22
C ASP A 76 -8.05 -0.75 -5.34
N ALA A 77 -7.46 -1.85 -5.82
CA ALA A 77 -6.01 -1.99 -6.00
C ALA A 77 -5.50 -1.37 -7.32
N LEU A 78 -6.36 -1.07 -8.28
CA LEU A 78 -5.98 -0.52 -9.60
C LEU A 78 -5.53 0.95 -9.54
N GLU A 79 -5.82 1.67 -8.47
CA GLU A 79 -5.30 3.03 -8.25
C GLU A 79 -3.84 3.07 -7.76
N GLY A 80 -3.16 1.93 -7.71
CA GLY A 80 -1.75 1.66 -7.47
C GLY A 80 -0.89 2.82 -6.96
N LYS A 81 -1.12 3.27 -5.73
CA LYS A 81 -0.22 4.21 -5.06
C LYS A 81 0.86 3.40 -4.36
N GLU A 82 2.07 3.48 -4.86
CA GLU A 82 3.22 2.93 -4.17
C GLU A 82 3.69 3.87 -3.08
N VAL A 83 3.95 3.30 -1.92
CA VAL A 83 4.39 4.03 -0.74
C VAL A 83 5.34 3.16 0.08
N LYS A 84 6.30 3.78 0.76
CA LYS A 84 7.10 3.10 1.79
C LYS A 84 6.40 3.17 3.14
N ILE A 85 6.37 2.02 3.82
CA ILE A 85 5.88 1.95 5.20
C ILE A 85 6.98 2.47 6.11
N HIS A 86 6.69 3.58 6.80
CA HIS A 86 7.63 4.17 7.76
C HIS A 86 7.33 3.77 9.20
N ARG A 87 6.12 3.23 9.48
CA ARG A 87 5.74 2.93 10.85
C ARG A 87 4.93 1.68 11.03
N LEU A 88 5.32 0.95 12.08
CA LEU A 88 4.62 -0.21 12.59
C LEU A 88 3.46 0.23 13.50
N PRO A 89 2.42 -0.60 13.62
CA PRO A 89 1.32 -0.36 14.55
C PRO A 89 1.82 -0.27 15.99
N GLY A 90 1.28 0.69 16.74
CA GLY A 90 1.62 0.93 18.16
C GLY A 90 2.62 2.07 18.40
N ASP A 91 3.25 2.59 17.36
CA ASP A 91 4.23 3.67 17.46
C ASP A 91 3.61 5.07 17.36
N THR A 92 4.37 6.09 17.72
CA THR A 92 3.98 7.49 17.56
C THR A 92 4.95 8.19 16.61
N LEU A 93 4.41 8.74 15.53
CA LEU A 93 5.17 9.45 14.49
C LEU A 93 5.14 10.95 14.73
N GLU A 94 6.28 11.59 14.52
CA GLU A 94 6.44 13.04 14.42
C GLU A 94 7.27 13.41 13.18
N ILE A 95 7.03 14.61 12.63
CA ILE A 95 7.94 15.24 11.69
C ILE A 95 8.38 16.56 12.33
N ARG A 96 9.68 16.77 12.43
CA ARG A 96 10.27 17.99 12.96
C ARG A 96 11.25 18.56 11.97
N ASN A 97 11.01 19.80 11.57
CA ASN A 97 11.77 20.48 10.53
C ASN A 97 11.91 19.66 9.25
N GLY A 98 10.84 18.93 8.85
CA GLY A 98 10.83 18.08 7.66
C GLY A 98 11.41 16.68 7.83
N PHE A 99 11.95 16.33 9.01
CA PHE A 99 12.55 15.03 9.30
C PHE A 99 11.60 14.13 10.08
N TYR A 100 11.44 12.90 9.61
CA TYR A 100 10.65 11.88 10.31
C TYR A 100 11.36 11.45 11.59
N ARG A 101 10.60 11.40 12.67
CA ARG A 101 11.06 10.94 13.98
C ARG A 101 10.04 10.00 14.60
N ILE A 102 10.56 9.07 15.38
CA ILE A 102 9.78 8.22 16.25
C ILE A 102 9.97 8.72 17.67
N ARG A 103 8.91 8.88 18.39
CA ARG A 103 8.99 9.24 19.78
C ARG A 103 9.67 8.11 20.56
N GLY A 104 10.82 8.40 21.15
CA GLY A 104 11.59 7.44 21.96
C GLY A 104 12.69 6.66 21.23
N THR A 105 12.89 6.86 19.93
CA THR A 105 14.04 6.30 19.19
C THR A 105 14.79 7.40 18.45
N GLY A 106 16.08 7.18 18.23
CA GLY A 106 16.93 8.09 17.42
C GLY A 106 17.06 7.66 15.96
N GLU A 107 16.19 6.75 15.49
CA GLU A 107 16.31 6.18 14.13
C GLU A 107 15.94 7.20 13.05
N GLU A 108 16.79 7.28 12.04
CA GLU A 108 16.52 8.02 10.81
C GLU A 108 15.62 7.18 9.89
N LEU A 109 14.53 7.75 9.44
CA LEU A 109 13.52 7.07 8.62
C LEU A 109 13.41 7.69 7.24
N GLY A 110 13.25 6.82 6.22
CA GLY A 110 12.92 7.23 4.88
C GLY A 110 14.07 7.85 4.10
N ASN A 111 13.75 8.62 3.07
CA ASN A 111 14.73 9.24 2.18
C ASN A 111 15.26 10.56 2.77
N MET A 112 16.44 10.52 3.38
CA MET A 112 17.07 11.68 4.02
C MET A 112 17.33 12.84 3.05
N ALA A 113 17.64 12.55 1.78
CA ALA A 113 17.86 13.60 0.78
C ALA A 113 16.57 14.36 0.47
N ALA A 114 15.43 13.63 0.37
CA ALA A 114 14.13 14.26 0.19
C ALA A 114 13.71 15.06 1.43
N GLN A 115 13.97 14.55 2.63
CA GLN A 115 13.69 15.25 3.90
C GLN A 115 14.47 16.56 4.01
N ARG A 116 15.76 16.58 3.61
CA ARG A 116 16.55 17.79 3.55
C ARG A 116 15.96 18.82 2.58
N ARG A 117 15.45 18.41 1.43
CA ARG A 117 14.78 19.30 0.50
C ARG A 117 13.51 19.90 1.11
N ILE A 118 12.68 19.08 1.75
CA ILE A 118 11.49 19.57 2.47
C ILE A 118 11.87 20.53 3.59
N SER A 119 12.91 20.22 4.37
CA SER A 119 13.42 21.11 5.43
C SER A 119 13.82 22.49 4.90
N ALA A 120 14.43 22.53 3.73
CA ALA A 120 14.90 23.78 3.10
C ALA A 120 13.77 24.60 2.47
N LEU A 121 12.57 24.06 2.23
CA LEU A 121 11.47 24.83 1.66
C LEU A 121 11.05 25.97 2.58
N THR A 122 10.80 27.13 2.00
CA THR A 122 10.19 28.28 2.67
C THR A 122 8.72 28.42 2.23
N GLU A 123 7.90 29.11 3.00
CA GLU A 123 6.50 29.36 2.64
C GLU A 123 6.37 30.08 1.29
N ASN A 124 7.31 30.97 0.98
CA ASN A 124 7.34 31.73 -0.26
C ASN A 124 7.90 30.95 -1.46
N ASP A 125 8.61 29.84 -1.23
CA ASP A 125 9.23 29.00 -2.28
C ASP A 125 8.80 27.54 -2.11
N SER A 126 7.50 27.32 -1.98
CA SER A 126 6.94 25.96 -1.83
C SER A 126 6.95 25.16 -3.14
N ARG A 127 7.26 25.79 -4.29
CA ARG A 127 7.28 25.14 -5.62
C ARG A 127 6.04 24.31 -5.94
N GLY A 128 4.87 24.76 -5.47
CA GLY A 128 3.59 24.03 -5.61
C GLY A 128 3.40 22.88 -4.61
N VAL A 129 4.31 22.70 -3.64
CA VAL A 129 4.13 21.75 -2.55
C VAL A 129 3.11 22.29 -1.56
N VAL A 130 2.07 21.52 -1.25
CA VAL A 130 1.07 21.90 -0.25
C VAL A 130 1.68 21.72 1.13
N MET A 131 1.84 22.81 1.87
CA MET A 131 2.47 22.79 3.19
C MET A 131 1.55 22.25 4.29
N GLU A 132 0.26 22.56 4.21
CA GLU A 132 -0.74 22.05 5.16
C GLU A 132 -0.86 20.53 5.06
N SER A 133 -1.12 19.89 6.19
CA SER A 133 -1.16 18.43 6.28
C SER A 133 -2.38 17.90 7.04
N PHE A 134 -2.57 16.60 6.98
CA PHE A 134 -3.52 15.88 7.82
C PHE A 134 -3.30 16.27 9.31
N PRO A 135 -4.35 16.43 10.08
CA PRO A 135 -5.78 16.23 9.79
C PRO A 135 -6.50 17.48 9.27
N TRP A 136 -5.79 18.42 8.63
CA TRP A 136 -6.31 19.66 8.05
C TRP A 136 -7.01 20.56 9.09
N SER A 137 -6.50 20.55 10.30
CA SER A 137 -7.06 21.28 11.44
C SER A 137 -6.24 22.51 11.74
N LYS A 138 -6.85 23.68 11.60
CA LYS A 138 -6.23 24.96 12.00
C LYS A 138 -5.82 24.98 13.49
N ARG A 139 -6.53 24.24 14.34
CA ARG A 139 -6.22 24.13 15.77
C ARG A 139 -4.89 23.46 16.03
N LEU A 140 -4.50 22.46 15.20
CA LEU A 140 -3.23 21.74 15.35
C LEU A 140 -2.10 22.42 14.60
N GLY A 141 -2.41 23.12 13.49
CA GLY A 141 -1.42 23.82 12.68
C GLY A 141 -0.36 22.91 12.08
N TRP A 142 -0.68 21.61 11.85
CA TRP A 142 0.28 20.67 11.31
C TRP A 142 0.60 20.96 9.85
N THR A 143 1.87 20.81 9.54
CA THR A 143 2.42 20.97 8.19
C THR A 143 3.27 19.74 7.84
N ILE A 144 3.69 19.63 6.60
CA ILE A 144 4.62 18.56 6.19
C ILE A 144 6.01 18.71 6.81
N LYS A 145 6.33 19.89 7.42
CA LYS A 145 7.58 20.15 8.16
C LYS A 145 7.42 19.92 9.66
N GLU A 146 6.27 20.27 10.20
CA GLU A 146 5.94 20.16 11.63
C GLU A 146 4.65 19.36 11.79
N PHE A 147 4.77 18.08 12.05
CA PHE A 147 3.66 17.14 12.07
C PHE A 147 3.68 16.28 13.34
N GLY A 148 2.53 15.98 13.87
CA GLY A 148 2.42 15.08 15.01
C GLY A 148 2.54 15.78 16.37
N PRO A 149 2.59 14.99 17.44
CA PRO A 149 2.66 13.52 17.46
C PRO A 149 1.38 12.82 17.01
N LEU A 150 1.50 11.88 16.07
CA LEU A 150 0.41 11.04 15.59
C LEU A 150 0.61 9.60 16.07
N PRO A 151 -0.18 9.10 17.03
CA PRO A 151 -0.16 7.69 17.38
C PRO A 151 -0.74 6.83 16.26
N VAL A 152 -0.01 5.79 15.86
CA VAL A 152 -0.40 4.83 14.81
C VAL A 152 -1.00 3.59 15.50
N PRO A 153 -2.31 3.36 15.41
CA PRO A 153 -2.93 2.32 16.22
C PRO A 153 -2.62 0.91 15.71
N ALA A 154 -2.46 -0.01 16.66
CA ALA A 154 -2.36 -1.43 16.42
C ALA A 154 -3.72 -2.12 16.54
N LYS A 155 -3.86 -3.27 15.90
CA LYS A 155 -5.02 -4.15 16.07
C LYS A 155 -5.21 -4.52 17.55
N GLY A 156 -6.42 -4.35 18.06
CA GLY A 156 -6.76 -4.62 19.44
C GLY A 156 -6.42 -3.47 20.43
N GLN A 157 -5.65 -2.47 19.99
CA GLN A 157 -5.36 -1.31 20.81
C GLN A 157 -6.63 -0.51 21.09
N VAL A 158 -6.78 -0.06 22.35
CA VAL A 158 -7.86 0.81 22.79
C VAL A 158 -7.33 2.23 22.95
N VAL A 159 -8.05 3.18 22.40
CA VAL A 159 -7.75 4.62 22.53
C VAL A 159 -8.94 5.34 23.11
N SER A 160 -8.68 6.33 23.99
CA SER A 160 -9.71 7.25 24.47
C SER A 160 -10.09 8.22 23.35
N LEU A 161 -11.39 8.46 23.22
CA LEU A 161 -11.92 9.38 22.20
C LEU A 161 -12.31 10.71 22.83
N ASP A 162 -11.65 11.75 22.34
CA ASP A 162 -11.88 13.14 22.71
C ASP A 162 -11.93 14.04 21.47
N SER A 163 -12.03 15.34 21.67
CA SER A 163 -12.06 16.33 20.58
C SER A 163 -10.77 16.39 19.74
N THR A 164 -9.67 15.82 20.21
CA THR A 164 -8.39 15.78 19.48
C THR A 164 -8.23 14.45 18.75
N SER A 165 -8.44 13.33 19.44
CA SER A 165 -8.32 11.99 18.86
C SER A 165 -9.31 11.74 17.74
N ILE A 166 -10.49 12.37 17.76
CA ILE A 166 -11.46 12.30 16.66
C ILE A 166 -10.86 12.86 15.35
N LEU A 167 -10.01 13.90 15.42
CA LEU A 167 -9.36 14.46 14.23
C LEU A 167 -8.43 13.43 13.56
N PHE A 168 -7.78 12.58 14.35
CA PHE A 168 -6.85 11.57 13.84
C PHE A 168 -7.57 10.33 13.33
N TYR A 169 -8.63 9.90 14.02
CA TYR A 169 -9.18 8.57 13.84
C TYR A 169 -10.54 8.51 13.16
N GLN A 170 -11.21 9.65 12.91
CA GLN A 170 -12.54 9.65 12.29
C GLN A 170 -12.64 8.88 10.97
N HIS A 171 -11.61 8.98 10.11
CA HIS A 171 -11.62 8.29 8.82
C HIS A 171 -11.51 6.78 8.98
N ILE A 172 -10.58 6.33 9.83
CA ILE A 172 -10.32 4.90 10.03
C ILE A 172 -11.43 4.22 10.85
N ILE A 173 -11.98 4.90 11.86
CA ILE A 173 -13.15 4.38 12.60
C ILE A 173 -14.38 4.32 11.68
N ARG A 174 -14.60 5.34 10.85
CA ARG A 174 -15.66 5.30 9.84
C ARG A 174 -15.46 4.17 8.85
N TYR A 175 -14.22 3.91 8.44
CA TYR A 175 -13.89 2.78 7.57
C TYR A 175 -14.26 1.44 8.20
N GLU A 176 -13.85 1.20 9.47
CA GLU A 176 -14.12 -0.06 10.19
C GLU A 176 -15.60 -0.26 10.51
N GLN A 177 -16.31 0.81 10.93
CA GLN A 177 -17.68 0.71 11.48
C GLN A 177 -18.77 1.00 10.45
N LYS A 178 -18.40 1.59 9.29
CA LYS A 178 -19.35 2.09 8.28
C LYS A 178 -20.37 3.08 8.86
N LYS A 179 -20.03 3.71 9.99
CA LYS A 179 -20.84 4.71 10.70
C LYS A 179 -20.06 6.00 10.83
N LYS A 180 -20.76 7.13 10.85
CA LYS A 180 -20.15 8.45 11.01
C LYS A 180 -19.83 8.73 12.48
N LEU A 181 -18.61 9.21 12.75
CA LEU A 181 -18.27 9.85 14.03
C LEU A 181 -18.75 11.32 13.99
N SER A 182 -19.27 11.77 15.11
CA SER A 182 -19.64 13.18 15.32
C SER A 182 -19.25 13.64 16.71
N LEU A 183 -18.94 14.93 16.83
CA LEU A 183 -18.68 15.59 18.09
C LEU A 183 -19.90 16.44 18.45
N ARG A 184 -20.54 16.19 19.61
CA ARG A 184 -21.66 16.96 20.14
C ARG A 184 -21.34 17.29 21.60
N ASP A 185 -21.32 18.56 21.99
CA ASP A 185 -21.00 19.01 23.35
C ASP A 185 -19.70 18.40 23.94
N LYS A 186 -18.65 18.36 23.11
CA LYS A 186 -17.34 17.73 23.43
C LYS A 186 -17.38 16.21 23.64
N LEU A 187 -18.51 15.55 23.42
CA LEU A 187 -18.68 14.10 23.47
C LEU A 187 -18.67 13.49 22.09
N VAL A 188 -18.06 12.31 21.96
CA VAL A 188 -17.91 11.60 20.66
C VAL A 188 -19.03 10.58 20.50
N TYR A 189 -19.71 10.64 19.36
CA TYR A 189 -20.79 9.72 19.00
C TYR A 189 -20.44 8.94 17.74
N LEU A 190 -20.69 7.63 17.78
CA LEU A 190 -20.66 6.75 16.60
C LEU A 190 -22.09 6.47 16.14
N GLY A 191 -22.54 7.15 15.08
CA GLY A 191 -23.96 7.27 14.79
C GLY A 191 -24.66 8.00 15.93
N ASP A 192 -25.59 7.33 16.61
CA ASP A 192 -26.34 7.89 17.74
C ASP A 192 -25.84 7.37 19.11
N SER A 193 -24.82 6.52 19.14
CA SER A 193 -24.29 5.94 20.36
C SER A 193 -23.10 6.76 20.88
N LEU A 194 -23.18 7.19 22.15
CA LEU A 194 -22.06 7.82 22.85
C LEU A 194 -20.93 6.79 23.03
N ILE A 195 -19.71 7.15 22.63
CA ILE A 195 -18.53 6.33 22.83
C ILE A 195 -17.41 7.16 23.46
N ARG A 196 -16.69 6.58 24.43
CA ARG A 196 -15.57 7.23 25.12
C ARG A 196 -14.23 6.63 24.74
N GLU A 197 -14.25 5.41 24.23
CA GLU A 197 -13.07 4.68 23.78
C GLU A 197 -13.37 3.89 22.52
N TYR A 198 -12.33 3.53 21.79
CA TYR A 198 -12.43 2.71 20.58
C TYR A 198 -11.35 1.66 20.55
N ARG A 199 -11.72 0.41 20.24
CA ARG A 199 -10.79 -0.70 19.99
C ARG A 199 -10.66 -0.94 18.51
N PHE A 200 -9.44 -0.76 17.99
CA PHE A 200 -9.15 -0.95 16.57
C PHE A 200 -9.20 -2.43 16.16
N ARG A 201 -9.77 -2.69 15.00
CA ARG A 201 -9.94 -4.05 14.42
C ARG A 201 -8.79 -4.46 13.54
N GLU A 202 -8.05 -3.49 12.97
CA GLU A 202 -6.92 -3.68 12.08
C GLU A 202 -5.67 -2.98 12.60
N ASN A 203 -4.53 -3.33 12.00
CA ASN A 203 -3.32 -2.54 12.10
C ASN A 203 -3.38 -1.36 11.13
N TYR A 204 -2.76 -0.26 11.52
CA TYR A 204 -2.63 0.93 10.69
C TYR A 204 -1.17 1.29 10.47
N TYR A 205 -0.89 1.97 9.38
CA TYR A 205 0.45 2.33 8.96
C TYR A 205 0.51 3.78 8.53
N PHE A 206 1.62 4.43 8.84
CA PHE A 206 1.97 5.70 8.22
C PHE A 206 2.91 5.41 7.05
N VAL A 207 2.57 5.90 5.87
CA VAL A 207 3.29 5.61 4.64
C VAL A 207 3.64 6.90 3.92
N SER A 208 4.80 6.96 3.26
CA SER A 208 5.17 8.09 2.42
C SER A 208 5.90 7.68 1.15
N GLY A 209 5.85 8.55 0.14
CA GLY A 209 6.66 8.40 -1.06
C GLY A 209 8.09 8.88 -0.86
N ASP A 210 9.05 8.26 -1.55
CA ASP A 210 10.47 8.69 -1.53
C ASP A 210 10.68 10.08 -2.14
N ASN A 211 9.85 10.48 -3.09
CA ASN A 211 9.84 11.82 -3.67
C ASN A 211 8.86 12.71 -2.92
N MET A 212 9.24 13.14 -1.73
CA MET A 212 8.37 13.82 -0.77
C MET A 212 7.71 15.09 -1.31
N GLU A 213 8.38 15.81 -2.22
CA GLU A 213 7.87 17.03 -2.84
C GLU A 213 6.74 16.75 -3.84
N ASN A 214 6.73 15.55 -4.44
CA ASN A 214 5.76 15.11 -5.44
C ASN A 214 4.99 13.87 -5.01
N SER A 215 4.72 13.73 -3.71
CA SER A 215 3.97 12.61 -3.16
C SER A 215 2.77 13.08 -2.36
N ARG A 216 1.59 12.50 -2.63
CA ARG A 216 0.39 12.66 -1.82
C ARG A 216 0.14 11.40 -1.01
N ASP A 217 0.71 11.35 0.19
CA ASP A 217 0.78 10.19 1.07
C ASP A 217 0.12 10.46 2.44
N SER A 218 0.46 9.68 3.46
CA SER A 218 -0.13 9.79 4.81
C SER A 218 -0.01 11.16 5.45
N ARG A 219 0.94 11.98 5.02
CA ARG A 219 1.01 13.38 5.44
C ARG A 219 -0.23 14.18 5.08
N TYR A 220 -0.97 13.75 4.05
CA TYR A 220 -2.15 14.44 3.52
C TYR A 220 -3.47 13.71 3.80
N TRP A 221 -3.50 12.38 3.78
CA TRP A 221 -4.74 11.61 3.96
C TRP A 221 -4.78 10.75 5.23
N GLY A 222 -3.69 10.72 6.03
CA GLY A 222 -3.66 10.05 7.32
C GLY A 222 -3.20 8.60 7.24
N LEU A 223 -3.78 7.72 8.09
CA LEU A 223 -3.32 6.35 8.28
C LEU A 223 -3.92 5.38 7.27
N LEU A 224 -3.09 4.42 6.83
CA LEU A 224 -3.45 3.36 5.89
C LEU A 224 -3.84 2.08 6.64
N PRO A 225 -5.04 1.51 6.42
CA PRO A 225 -5.39 0.21 6.97
C PRO A 225 -4.51 -0.90 6.38
N GLU A 226 -4.19 -1.90 7.19
CA GLU A 226 -3.39 -3.05 6.75
C GLU A 226 -4.00 -3.80 5.57
N SER A 227 -5.34 -3.88 5.51
CA SER A 227 -6.09 -4.51 4.43
C SER A 227 -5.86 -3.87 3.05
N TYR A 228 -5.35 -2.63 2.98
CA TYR A 228 -5.00 -1.96 1.73
C TYR A 228 -3.58 -2.26 1.25
N ILE A 229 -2.76 -2.95 2.06
CA ILE A 229 -1.39 -3.32 1.68
C ILE A 229 -1.42 -4.64 0.91
N VAL A 230 -1.15 -4.59 -0.39
CA VAL A 230 -1.18 -5.75 -1.30
C VAL A 230 0.05 -6.63 -1.15
N GLY A 231 1.23 -6.04 -0.96
CA GLY A 231 2.48 -6.78 -0.87
C GLY A 231 3.69 -5.87 -1.03
N LYS A 232 4.87 -6.48 -1.14
CA LYS A 232 6.14 -5.77 -1.34
C LYS A 232 6.55 -5.83 -2.81
N ALA A 233 6.77 -4.67 -3.42
CA ALA A 233 7.39 -4.57 -4.73
C ALA A 233 8.85 -5.06 -4.64
N THR A 234 9.25 -5.99 -5.50
CA THR A 234 10.55 -6.65 -5.42
C THR A 234 11.44 -6.39 -6.62
N ARG A 235 10.85 -6.28 -7.80
CA ARG A 235 11.58 -6.05 -9.06
C ARG A 235 10.76 -5.23 -10.04
N ILE A 236 11.44 -4.45 -10.85
CA ILE A 236 10.88 -3.84 -12.06
C ILE A 236 10.99 -4.89 -13.17
N TRP A 237 9.88 -5.46 -13.63
CA TRP A 237 9.95 -6.47 -14.69
C TRP A 237 9.88 -5.87 -16.08
N LYS A 238 9.33 -4.66 -16.24
CA LYS A 238 9.26 -3.90 -17.49
C LYS A 238 9.28 -2.41 -17.18
N SER A 239 9.92 -1.62 -18.02
CA SER A 239 9.95 -0.17 -17.91
C SER A 239 9.78 0.44 -19.31
N LYS A 240 8.79 1.33 -19.45
CA LYS A 240 8.59 2.13 -20.66
C LYS A 240 8.61 3.60 -20.30
N ASP A 241 9.25 4.41 -21.13
CA ASP A 241 9.16 5.85 -21.00
C ASP A 241 7.75 6.33 -21.35
N PRO A 242 7.07 7.11 -20.51
CA PRO A 242 5.71 7.59 -20.81
C PRO A 242 5.67 8.58 -21.98
N ALA A 243 6.78 9.27 -22.28
CA ALA A 243 6.82 10.31 -23.31
C ALA A 243 6.90 9.73 -24.73
N ASP A 244 7.73 8.73 -24.94
CA ASP A 244 8.01 8.18 -26.28
C ASP A 244 7.71 6.67 -26.42
N GLY A 245 7.38 6.00 -25.30
CA GLY A 245 7.10 4.56 -25.27
C GLY A 245 8.34 3.66 -25.37
N HIS A 246 9.55 4.25 -25.38
CA HIS A 246 10.80 3.51 -25.43
C HIS A 246 10.97 2.61 -24.21
N ILE A 247 11.54 1.41 -24.41
CA ILE A 247 11.85 0.49 -23.29
C ILE A 247 13.18 0.92 -22.66
N ARG A 248 13.15 1.23 -21.38
CA ARG A 248 14.33 1.52 -20.57
C ARG A 248 14.95 0.21 -20.07
N TRP A 249 15.83 -0.37 -20.89
CA TRP A 249 16.44 -1.68 -20.65
C TRP A 249 17.30 -1.75 -19.39
N ASP A 250 17.92 -0.63 -18.99
CA ASP A 250 18.71 -0.47 -17.77
C ASP A 250 17.87 -0.67 -16.48
N ARG A 251 16.56 -0.58 -16.60
CA ARG A 251 15.61 -0.76 -15.50
C ARG A 251 14.89 -2.09 -15.53
N VAL A 252 14.93 -2.83 -16.62
CA VAL A 252 14.26 -4.13 -16.76
C VAL A 252 14.93 -5.16 -15.85
N PHE A 253 14.15 -5.90 -15.05
CA PHE A 253 14.57 -6.85 -14.00
C PHE A 253 15.39 -6.24 -12.85
N LYS A 254 15.49 -4.91 -12.77
CA LYS A 254 16.17 -4.24 -11.67
C LYS A 254 15.47 -4.56 -10.34
N LYS A 255 16.26 -4.92 -9.33
CA LYS A 255 15.77 -5.10 -7.95
C LYS A 255 15.42 -3.75 -7.36
N ILE A 256 14.32 -3.70 -6.58
CA ILE A 256 13.89 -2.53 -5.81
C ILE A 256 14.47 -2.69 -4.40
N GLU A 257 15.22 -1.69 -3.96
CA GLU A 257 15.85 -1.63 -2.63
C GLU A 257 15.02 -0.82 -1.66
#